data_2c61c56ee925f8de46b715b0e0c86ea3
#
_entry.id   2c61c56ee925f8de46b715b0e0c86ea3
#
_cell.length_a   1.000
_cell.length_b   1.000
_cell.length_c   1.000
_cell.angle_alpha   90.00
_cell.angle_beta   90.00
_cell.angle_gamma   90.00
#
_symmetry.space_group_name_H-M   'P 1'
#
loop_
_entity.id
_entity.type
_entity.pdbx_description
1 polymer ?
#
loop_
_entity_poly.entity_id
_entity_poly.type
_entity_poly.pdbx_seq_one_letter_code
_entity_poly.pdbx_strand_id
1 'polypeptide(L)'
;LSDKIMKRILAINPGSTSTKIAVYNDEKAVLVKKIMHTREELAPFKDFMEQFEFRKQVVLKTLEEENIPFEFDAIVGRGGLGKPIEAGVYEVNQLMLDDVAKAVRRHACNLGCSLALTISKEFPGCRAFIADPGDVYELDDIARIGGLPEMPHEPIWHALNQRAVARRFAKEHNTRYEDLDLVCCHMGGGISLAAHRHGRAVDANN
;
A
#
# COMPACT_ATOMS: atom_id res chain seq x y z
N LEU A 1 -27.98 13.74 -16.62
CA LEU A 1 -26.53 13.63 -16.43
C LEU A 1 -26.32 13.77 -14.94
N SER A 2 -26.00 12.67 -14.26
CA SER A 2 -25.61 12.70 -12.84
C SER A 2 -24.29 13.49 -12.77
N ASP A 3 -24.28 14.63 -12.10
CA ASP A 3 -23.05 15.35 -11.77
C ASP A 3 -22.17 14.36 -10.97
N LYS A 4 -21.10 13.88 -11.63
CA LYS A 4 -20.14 13.02 -10.98
C LYS A 4 -19.42 13.83 -9.89
N ILE A 5 -19.81 13.60 -8.64
CA ILE A 5 -19.16 14.28 -7.50
C ILE A 5 -17.70 13.87 -7.49
N MET A 6 -16.80 14.84 -7.65
CA MET A 6 -15.36 14.66 -7.58
C MET A 6 -14.97 14.09 -6.22
N LYS A 7 -14.13 13.05 -6.23
CA LYS A 7 -13.63 12.40 -5.01
C LYS A 7 -12.20 12.84 -4.71
N ARG A 8 -11.97 13.32 -3.49
CA ARG A 8 -10.64 13.69 -3.02
C ARG A 8 -10.06 12.58 -2.15
N ILE A 9 -8.89 12.08 -2.55
CA ILE A 9 -8.23 10.94 -1.92
C ILE A 9 -6.82 11.32 -1.48
N LEU A 10 -6.48 11.05 -0.21
CA LEU A 10 -5.11 11.11 0.30
C LEU A 10 -4.50 9.70 0.29
N ALA A 11 -3.42 9.51 -0.43
CA ALA A 11 -2.62 8.29 -0.40
C ALA A 11 -1.38 8.47 0.50
N ILE A 12 -1.11 7.51 1.39
CA ILE A 12 0.02 7.53 2.33
C ILE A 12 0.85 6.27 2.18
N ASN A 13 2.13 6.42 1.87
CA ASN A 13 3.07 5.30 1.71
C ASN A 13 4.28 5.48 2.64
N PRO A 14 4.23 4.93 3.86
CA PRO A 14 5.36 4.92 4.77
C PRO A 14 6.44 3.97 4.27
N GLY A 15 7.64 4.47 4.05
CA GLY A 15 8.83 3.71 3.72
C GLY A 15 9.86 3.75 4.85
N SER A 16 10.95 3.00 4.74
CA SER A 16 11.97 2.90 5.80
C SER A 16 12.58 4.27 6.15
N THR A 17 12.92 5.07 5.14
CA THR A 17 13.60 6.36 5.30
C THR A 17 12.79 7.55 4.75
N SER A 18 11.54 7.34 4.40
CA SER A 18 10.70 8.40 3.86
C SER A 18 9.22 8.12 4.07
N THR A 19 8.41 9.16 4.05
CA THR A 19 6.96 9.07 3.90
C THR A 19 6.59 9.71 2.56
N LYS A 20 5.93 8.96 1.69
CA LYS A 20 5.37 9.53 0.46
C LYS A 20 3.89 9.77 0.66
N ILE A 21 3.44 10.94 0.24
CA ILE A 21 2.01 11.27 0.19
C ILE A 21 1.64 11.75 -1.19
N ALA A 22 0.39 11.52 -1.56
CA ALA A 22 -0.20 12.10 -2.75
C ALA A 22 -1.68 12.42 -2.50
N VAL A 23 -2.12 13.54 -3.03
CA VAL A 23 -3.53 13.92 -3.03
C VAL A 23 -4.05 13.86 -4.45
N TYR A 24 -5.17 13.22 -4.64
CA TYR A 24 -5.84 13.07 -5.92
C TYR A 24 -7.23 13.68 -5.87
N ASN A 25 -7.62 14.33 -6.95
CA ASN A 25 -9.00 14.63 -7.28
C ASN A 25 -9.41 13.66 -8.41
N ASP A 26 -10.21 12.66 -8.10
CA ASP A 26 -10.44 11.48 -8.95
C ASP A 26 -9.10 10.83 -9.38
N GLU A 27 -8.78 10.81 -10.67
CA GLU A 27 -7.51 10.27 -11.21
C GLU A 27 -6.39 11.33 -11.33
N LYS A 28 -6.69 12.61 -11.07
CA LYS A 28 -5.74 13.71 -11.22
C LYS A 28 -4.97 13.94 -9.93
N ALA A 29 -3.65 13.73 -9.96
CA ALA A 29 -2.78 14.12 -8.85
C ALA A 29 -2.72 15.65 -8.72
N VAL A 30 -3.03 16.17 -7.53
CA VAL A 30 -2.91 17.60 -7.18
C VAL A 30 -1.71 17.87 -6.28
N LEU A 31 -1.25 16.86 -5.53
CA LEU A 31 -0.01 16.88 -4.77
C LEU A 31 0.67 15.53 -4.86
N VAL A 32 1.97 15.49 -5.08
CA VAL A 32 2.81 14.28 -4.90
C VAL A 32 4.08 14.72 -4.19
N LYS A 33 4.30 14.22 -2.97
CA LYS A 33 5.46 14.61 -2.17
C LYS A 33 6.13 13.40 -1.53
N LYS A 34 7.47 13.40 -1.57
CA LYS A 34 8.32 12.46 -0.85
C LYS A 34 9.04 13.21 0.24
N ILE A 35 8.71 12.93 1.49
CA ILE A 35 9.33 13.50 2.68
C ILE A 35 10.41 12.54 3.14
N MET A 36 11.67 12.97 3.07
CA MET A 36 12.81 12.19 3.57
C MET A 36 12.93 12.38 5.07
N HIS A 37 13.27 11.32 5.77
CA HIS A 37 13.57 11.34 7.20
C HIS A 37 15.07 11.16 7.41
N THR A 38 15.67 12.03 8.19
CA THR A 38 17.08 11.94 8.53
C THR A 38 17.33 10.79 9.52
N ARG A 39 18.58 10.37 9.66
CA ARG A 39 18.97 9.37 10.63
C ARG A 39 18.69 9.86 12.06
N GLU A 40 18.90 11.14 12.31
CA GLU A 40 18.68 11.80 13.62
C GLU A 40 17.21 11.80 14.00
N GLU A 41 16.31 12.09 13.05
CA GLU A 41 14.85 12.05 13.28
C GLU A 41 14.36 10.62 13.60
N LEU A 42 14.98 9.61 13.00
CA LEU A 42 14.57 8.22 13.21
C LEU A 42 15.29 7.53 14.38
N ALA A 43 16.43 8.06 14.85
CA ALA A 43 17.24 7.47 15.91
C ALA A 43 16.50 7.22 17.26
N PRO A 44 15.53 8.04 17.68
CA PRO A 44 14.78 7.80 18.92
C PRO A 44 13.92 6.53 18.90
N PHE A 45 13.55 6.03 17.72
CA PHE A 45 12.61 4.93 17.57
C PHE A 45 13.33 3.59 17.41
N LYS A 46 13.00 2.63 18.29
CA LYS A 46 13.56 1.27 18.26
C LYS A 46 12.83 0.37 17.25
N ASP A 47 11.56 0.66 16.98
CA ASP A 47 10.69 -0.11 16.07
C ASP A 47 9.91 0.85 15.17
N PHE A 48 9.54 0.36 13.97
CA PHE A 48 8.74 1.16 13.04
C PHE A 48 7.39 1.61 13.61
N MET A 49 6.77 0.81 14.48
CA MET A 49 5.47 1.14 15.07
C MET A 49 5.56 2.35 16.01
N GLU A 50 6.71 2.57 16.66
CA GLU A 50 6.95 3.74 17.49
C GLU A 50 6.98 5.06 16.69
N GLN A 51 7.18 4.98 15.36
CA GLN A 51 7.20 6.13 14.48
C GLN A 51 5.81 6.65 14.10
N PHE A 52 4.74 6.03 14.62
CA PHE A 52 3.37 6.34 14.22
C PHE A 52 3.03 7.84 14.37
N GLU A 53 3.18 8.39 15.56
CA GLU A 53 2.83 9.79 15.83
C GLU A 53 3.73 10.75 15.04
N PHE A 54 5.04 10.47 15.00
CA PHE A 54 5.98 11.25 14.18
C PHE A 54 5.53 11.32 12.72
N ARG A 55 5.21 10.17 12.10
CA ARG A 55 4.79 10.13 10.70
C ARG A 55 3.42 10.74 10.46
N LYS A 56 2.49 10.61 11.42
CA LYS A 56 1.20 11.28 11.39
C LYS A 56 1.38 12.80 11.32
N GLN A 57 2.20 13.35 12.20
CA GLN A 57 2.48 14.78 12.26
C GLN A 57 3.17 15.27 10.96
N VAL A 58 4.09 14.50 10.43
CA VAL A 58 4.74 14.80 9.14
C VAL A 58 3.71 14.91 8.01
N VAL A 59 2.76 13.98 7.96
CA VAL A 59 1.70 14.01 6.93
C VAL A 59 0.83 15.27 7.08
N LEU A 60 0.30 15.51 8.28
CA LEU A 60 -0.60 16.65 8.54
C LEU A 60 0.09 17.98 8.28
N LYS A 61 1.30 18.17 8.81
CA LYS A 61 2.10 19.37 8.58
C LYS A 61 2.40 19.61 7.10
N THR A 62 2.72 18.55 6.35
CA THR A 62 2.96 18.68 4.91
C THR A 62 1.72 19.14 4.16
N LEU A 63 0.54 18.62 4.50
CA LEU A 63 -0.71 19.05 3.88
C LEU A 63 -1.00 20.53 4.18
N GLU A 64 -0.74 20.97 5.41
CA GLU A 64 -0.89 22.37 5.81
C GLU A 64 0.08 23.29 5.05
N GLU A 65 1.37 22.95 5.01
CA GLU A 65 2.40 23.70 4.29
C GLU A 65 2.13 23.84 2.79
N GLU A 66 1.51 22.80 2.19
CA GLU A 66 1.12 22.80 0.77
C GLU A 66 -0.26 23.42 0.53
N ASN A 67 -0.89 23.99 1.57
CA ASN A 67 -2.22 24.59 1.52
C ASN A 67 -3.28 23.63 0.94
N ILE A 68 -3.18 22.34 1.24
CA ILE A 68 -4.18 21.35 0.84
C ILE A 68 -5.39 21.46 1.78
N PRO A 69 -6.61 21.69 1.26
CA PRO A 69 -7.81 21.64 2.08
C PRO A 69 -7.97 20.29 2.74
N PHE A 70 -8.23 20.30 4.05
CA PHE A 70 -8.44 19.10 4.86
C PHE A 70 -9.85 18.52 4.66
N GLU A 71 -10.19 18.21 3.42
CA GLU A 71 -11.47 17.65 2.98
C GLU A 71 -11.18 16.42 2.12
N PHE A 72 -11.31 15.23 2.69
CA PHE A 72 -11.05 13.98 2.01
C PHE A 72 -12.25 13.05 2.07
N ASP A 73 -12.61 12.42 0.96
CA ASP A 73 -13.60 11.31 0.91
C ASP A 73 -12.99 10.01 1.40
N ALA A 74 -11.70 9.81 1.12
CA ALA A 74 -10.98 8.61 1.53
C ALA A 74 -9.49 8.87 1.80
N ILE A 75 -8.93 8.11 2.73
CA ILE A 75 -7.50 8.01 2.95
C ILE A 75 -7.06 6.57 2.68
N VAL A 76 -6.06 6.41 1.81
CA VAL A 76 -5.55 5.10 1.43
C VAL A 76 -4.13 4.95 1.94
N GLY A 77 -3.94 4.07 2.92
CA GLY A 77 -2.61 3.67 3.36
C GLY A 77 -2.04 2.57 2.47
N ARG A 78 -0.73 2.58 2.23
CA ARG A 78 -0.07 1.36 1.77
C ARG A 78 -0.21 0.32 2.87
N GLY A 79 -0.92 -0.78 2.59
CA GLY A 79 -1.17 -1.84 3.56
C GLY A 79 0.12 -2.49 4.03
N GLY A 80 0.12 -2.89 5.30
CA GLY A 80 1.23 -3.56 5.96
C GLY A 80 1.30 -5.05 5.68
N LEU A 81 2.12 -5.72 6.46
CA LEU A 81 2.27 -7.17 6.50
C LEU A 81 1.42 -7.68 7.67
N GLY A 82 0.27 -8.23 7.38
CA GLY A 82 -0.64 -8.83 8.34
C GLY A 82 -0.83 -10.32 8.09
N LYS A 83 -2.05 -10.72 7.75
CA LYS A 83 -2.37 -12.08 7.31
C LYS A 83 -2.48 -12.14 5.79
N PRO A 84 -2.18 -13.31 5.20
CA PRO A 84 -2.41 -13.52 3.76
C PRO A 84 -3.83 -13.16 3.34
N ILE A 85 -3.95 -12.40 2.26
CA ILE A 85 -5.22 -11.88 1.75
C ILE A 85 -5.17 -11.84 0.23
N GLU A 86 -6.32 -11.90 -0.44
CA GLU A 86 -6.41 -11.68 -1.88
C GLU A 86 -6.11 -10.22 -2.24
N ALA A 87 -5.75 -9.99 -3.50
CA ALA A 87 -5.56 -8.63 -4.00
C ALA A 87 -6.88 -7.85 -4.01
N GLY A 88 -6.82 -6.57 -3.62
CA GLY A 88 -8.02 -5.74 -3.57
C GLY A 88 -7.84 -4.47 -2.79
N VAL A 89 -8.96 -3.75 -2.66
CA VAL A 89 -9.08 -2.56 -1.80
C VAL A 89 -9.96 -2.92 -0.62
N TYR A 90 -9.44 -2.71 0.57
CA TYR A 90 -10.11 -3.08 1.81
C TYR A 90 -10.29 -1.87 2.71
N GLU A 91 -11.48 -1.72 3.28
CA GLU A 91 -11.72 -0.75 4.33
C GLU A 91 -11.00 -1.18 5.61
N VAL A 92 -10.22 -0.28 6.18
CA VAL A 92 -9.44 -0.56 7.40
C VAL A 92 -10.35 -0.70 8.61
N ASN A 93 -10.18 -1.77 9.35
CA ASN A 93 -10.91 -2.04 10.58
C ASN A 93 -9.95 -2.39 11.73
N GLN A 94 -10.50 -2.53 12.94
CA GLN A 94 -9.70 -2.83 14.14
C GLN A 94 -8.96 -4.16 14.05
N LEU A 95 -9.59 -5.19 13.45
CA LEU A 95 -8.96 -6.51 13.31
C LEU A 95 -7.67 -6.43 12.47
N MET A 96 -7.70 -5.65 11.38
CA MET A 96 -6.49 -5.42 10.57
C MET A 96 -5.39 -4.73 11.35
N LEU A 97 -5.72 -3.73 12.19
CA LEU A 97 -4.74 -3.07 13.05
C LEU A 97 -4.10 -4.05 14.04
N ASP A 98 -4.93 -4.90 14.65
CA ASP A 98 -4.49 -5.89 15.64
C ASP A 98 -3.58 -6.96 14.99
N ASP A 99 -3.92 -7.40 13.77
CA ASP A 99 -3.12 -8.36 13.01
C ASP A 99 -1.76 -7.75 12.60
N VAL A 100 -1.76 -6.54 12.09
CA VAL A 100 -0.52 -5.83 11.70
C VAL A 100 0.36 -5.54 12.92
N ALA A 101 -0.22 -5.19 14.08
CA ALA A 101 0.53 -4.96 15.31
C ALA A 101 1.23 -6.22 15.83
N LYS A 102 0.64 -7.40 15.58
CA LYS A 102 1.18 -8.72 15.97
C LYS A 102 2.06 -9.36 14.89
N ALA A 103 2.18 -8.73 13.73
CA ALA A 103 2.93 -9.29 12.60
C ALA A 103 4.39 -9.56 12.98
N VAL A 104 4.88 -10.75 12.65
CA VAL A 104 6.28 -11.14 12.87
C VAL A 104 7.21 -10.33 11.97
N ARG A 105 6.77 -10.09 10.73
CA ARG A 105 7.52 -9.29 9.76
C ARG A 105 7.17 -7.82 9.93
N ARG A 106 8.14 -7.01 10.32
CA ARG A 106 7.96 -5.59 10.61
C ARG A 106 8.60 -4.72 9.55
N HIS A 107 7.82 -3.82 9.00
CA HIS A 107 8.26 -2.83 8.03
C HIS A 107 7.47 -1.53 8.23
N ALA A 108 8.03 -0.39 7.80
CA ALA A 108 7.34 0.90 7.94
C ALA A 108 5.94 0.93 7.28
N CYS A 109 5.70 0.13 6.23
CA CYS A 109 4.38 0.02 5.61
C CYS A 109 3.30 -0.51 6.56
N ASN A 110 3.66 -1.20 7.67
CA ASN A 110 2.70 -1.64 8.68
C ASN A 110 1.96 -0.45 9.33
N LEU A 111 2.55 0.74 9.31
CA LEU A 111 1.88 1.96 9.76
C LEU A 111 0.77 2.45 8.81
N GLY A 112 0.70 1.95 7.58
CA GLY A 112 -0.25 2.44 6.58
C GLY A 112 -1.70 2.32 7.01
N CYS A 113 -2.10 1.17 7.61
CA CYS A 113 -3.44 0.96 8.15
C CYS A 113 -3.76 1.97 9.27
N SER A 114 -2.86 2.07 10.25
CA SER A 114 -3.05 2.93 11.42
C SER A 114 -3.11 4.40 11.04
N LEU A 115 -2.22 4.85 10.15
CA LEU A 115 -2.21 6.24 9.66
C LEU A 115 -3.51 6.56 8.90
N ALA A 116 -3.92 5.68 7.97
CA ALA A 116 -5.15 5.91 7.21
C ALA A 116 -6.36 5.99 8.14
N LEU A 117 -6.52 5.04 9.07
CA LEU A 117 -7.66 5.02 9.98
C LEU A 117 -7.66 6.19 10.98
N THR A 118 -6.49 6.54 11.53
CA THR A 118 -6.44 7.61 12.54
C THR A 118 -6.67 8.97 11.91
N ILE A 119 -6.04 9.24 10.76
CA ILE A 119 -6.21 10.52 10.09
C ILE A 119 -7.63 10.65 9.53
N SER A 120 -8.24 9.57 9.00
CA SER A 120 -9.61 9.65 8.49
C SER A 120 -10.65 10.05 9.55
N LYS A 121 -10.42 9.68 10.82
CA LYS A 121 -11.32 10.04 11.92
C LYS A 121 -11.33 11.55 12.24
N GLU A 122 -10.34 12.28 11.77
CA GLU A 122 -10.28 13.74 11.93
C GLU A 122 -11.21 14.46 10.92
N PHE A 123 -11.73 13.74 9.90
CA PHE A 123 -12.56 14.31 8.82
C PHE A 123 -13.93 13.64 8.75
N PRO A 124 -15.03 14.37 8.95
CA PRO A 124 -16.36 13.81 8.90
C PRO A 124 -16.67 13.14 7.55
N GLY A 125 -17.12 11.90 7.58
CA GLY A 125 -17.47 11.14 6.38
C GLY A 125 -16.29 10.54 5.61
N CYS A 126 -15.06 10.80 6.02
CA CYS A 126 -13.87 10.21 5.40
C CYS A 126 -13.72 8.73 5.80
N ARG A 127 -13.37 7.89 4.84
CA ARG A 127 -13.16 6.45 5.05
C ARG A 127 -11.70 6.08 4.85
N ALA A 128 -11.23 5.10 5.60
CA ALA A 128 -9.85 4.60 5.53
C ALA A 128 -9.78 3.28 4.75
N PHE A 129 -8.80 3.18 3.85
CA PHE A 129 -8.58 1.99 3.03
C PHE A 129 -7.11 1.60 2.95
N ILE A 130 -6.88 0.34 2.58
CA ILE A 130 -5.60 -0.15 2.06
C ILE A 130 -5.84 -0.78 0.68
N ALA A 131 -4.81 -0.81 -0.15
CA ALA A 131 -4.88 -1.38 -1.49
C ALA A 131 -3.70 -2.33 -1.73
N ASP A 132 -3.98 -3.51 -2.28
CA ASP A 132 -3.01 -4.55 -2.64
C ASP A 132 -1.84 -4.62 -1.61
N PRO A 133 -2.09 -4.98 -0.33
CA PRO A 133 -1.07 -4.95 0.71
C PRO A 133 0.07 -5.94 0.45
N GLY A 134 1.16 -5.83 1.24
CA GLY A 134 2.37 -6.64 1.02
C GLY A 134 2.21 -8.14 1.28
N ASP A 135 1.11 -8.53 1.89
CA ASP A 135 0.70 -9.90 2.20
C ASP A 135 -0.34 -10.48 1.21
N VAL A 136 -0.48 -9.86 0.04
CA VAL A 136 -1.27 -10.45 -1.05
C VAL A 136 -0.70 -11.81 -1.42
N TYR A 137 -1.55 -12.84 -1.31
CA TYR A 137 -1.18 -14.23 -1.51
C TYR A 137 -2.23 -14.95 -2.36
N GLU A 138 -1.98 -15.01 -3.66
CA GLU A 138 -2.88 -15.57 -4.67
C GLU A 138 -2.21 -16.68 -5.49
N LEU A 139 -1.09 -17.25 -5.00
CA LEU A 139 -0.31 -18.24 -5.71
C LEU A 139 -1.13 -19.49 -6.00
N ASP A 140 -0.89 -20.10 -7.16
CA ASP A 140 -1.39 -21.43 -7.47
C ASP A 140 -0.80 -22.47 -6.50
N ASP A 141 -1.52 -23.54 -6.23
CA ASP A 141 -1.09 -24.54 -5.23
C ASP A 141 0.29 -25.12 -5.54
N ILE A 142 0.60 -25.32 -6.82
CA ILE A 142 1.93 -25.81 -7.26
C ILE A 142 3.05 -24.82 -6.90
N ALA A 143 2.79 -23.53 -6.94
CA ALA A 143 3.76 -22.49 -6.62
C ALA A 143 3.99 -22.34 -5.09
N ARG A 144 3.14 -22.96 -4.27
CA ARG A 144 3.26 -22.99 -2.80
C ARG A 144 4.19 -24.09 -2.31
N ILE A 145 4.57 -25.01 -3.19
CA ILE A 145 5.43 -26.13 -2.83
C ILE A 145 6.86 -25.63 -2.60
N GLY A 146 7.30 -25.68 -1.35
CA GLY A 146 8.69 -25.49 -0.96
C GLY A 146 9.50 -26.78 -1.09
N GLY A 147 10.76 -26.75 -0.66
CA GLY A 147 11.61 -27.96 -0.63
C GLY A 147 11.20 -28.94 0.46
N LEU A 148 10.54 -28.49 1.52
CA LEU A 148 10.06 -29.27 2.66
C LEU A 148 8.61 -28.92 2.96
N PRO A 149 7.76 -29.87 3.37
CA PRO A 149 6.36 -29.62 3.72
C PRO A 149 6.19 -28.58 4.83
N GLU A 150 7.14 -28.51 5.78
CA GLU A 150 7.14 -27.58 6.91
C GLU A 150 7.57 -26.16 6.50
N MET A 151 8.04 -25.99 5.28
CA MET A 151 8.53 -24.71 4.73
C MET A 151 7.83 -24.39 3.41
N PRO A 152 6.54 -24.05 3.43
CA PRO A 152 5.83 -23.65 2.23
C PRO A 152 6.45 -22.40 1.62
N HIS A 153 6.34 -22.26 0.31
CA HIS A 153 6.79 -21.07 -0.38
C HIS A 153 5.79 -19.92 -0.13
N GLU A 154 6.20 -18.94 0.66
CA GLU A 154 5.41 -17.77 1.05
C GLU A 154 6.16 -16.48 0.70
N PRO A 155 6.21 -16.06 -0.56
CA PRO A 155 6.93 -14.87 -0.96
C PRO A 155 6.19 -13.61 -0.50
N ILE A 156 6.96 -12.59 -0.12
CA ILE A 156 6.47 -11.22 0.01
C ILE A 156 6.91 -10.45 -1.23
N TRP A 157 5.97 -10.07 -2.03
CA TRP A 157 6.24 -9.40 -3.29
C TRP A 157 5.62 -7.99 -3.33
N HIS A 158 6.02 -7.18 -4.31
CA HIS A 158 5.56 -5.81 -4.41
C HIS A 158 4.21 -5.74 -5.16
N ALA A 159 3.17 -6.38 -4.60
CA ALA A 159 1.85 -6.55 -5.20
C ALA A 159 1.28 -5.25 -5.76
N LEU A 160 1.17 -4.21 -4.94
CA LEU A 160 0.61 -2.91 -5.33
C LEU A 160 1.28 -2.34 -6.58
N ASN A 161 2.63 -2.32 -6.60
CA ASN A 161 3.36 -1.75 -7.73
C ASN A 161 3.26 -2.60 -8.98
N GLN A 162 3.45 -3.92 -8.87
CA GLN A 162 3.41 -4.82 -10.02
C GLN A 162 2.03 -4.83 -10.67
N ARG A 163 0.96 -4.92 -9.86
CA ARG A 163 -0.43 -4.87 -10.36
C ARG A 163 -0.77 -3.52 -10.98
N ALA A 164 -0.32 -2.41 -10.38
CA ALA A 164 -0.53 -1.08 -10.95
C ALA A 164 0.14 -0.93 -12.32
N VAL A 165 1.39 -1.40 -12.45
CA VAL A 165 2.13 -1.38 -13.72
C VAL A 165 1.48 -2.29 -14.76
N ALA A 166 1.06 -3.51 -14.37
CA ALA A 166 0.36 -4.43 -15.27
C ALA A 166 -0.96 -3.86 -15.80
N ARG A 167 -1.78 -3.24 -14.93
CA ARG A 167 -3.01 -2.55 -15.34
C ARG A 167 -2.74 -1.36 -16.25
N ARG A 168 -1.70 -0.59 -15.95
CA ARG A 168 -1.29 0.52 -16.80
C ARG A 168 -0.84 0.04 -18.17
N PHE A 169 -0.01 -0.99 -18.23
CA PHE A 169 0.41 -1.63 -19.49
C PHE A 169 -0.80 -2.07 -20.31
N ALA A 170 -1.76 -2.77 -19.69
CA ALA A 170 -2.98 -3.20 -20.36
C ALA A 170 -3.77 -2.01 -20.95
N LYS A 171 -3.96 -0.94 -20.17
CA LYS A 171 -4.64 0.29 -20.60
C LYS A 171 -3.92 0.95 -21.80
N GLU A 172 -2.60 1.04 -21.78
CA GLU A 172 -1.78 1.61 -22.85
C GLU A 172 -1.83 0.77 -24.13
N HIS A 173 -2.13 -0.54 -24.03
CA HIS A 173 -2.27 -1.47 -25.16
C HIS A 173 -3.73 -1.77 -25.52
N ASN A 174 -4.70 -0.99 -25.01
CA ASN A 174 -6.13 -1.17 -25.26
C ASN A 174 -6.64 -2.59 -24.98
N THR A 175 -6.14 -3.21 -23.93
CA THR A 175 -6.57 -4.52 -23.45
C THR A 175 -6.87 -4.48 -21.95
N ARG A 176 -7.33 -5.58 -21.38
CA ARG A 176 -7.58 -5.72 -19.95
C ARG A 176 -6.45 -6.50 -19.29
N TYR A 177 -6.12 -6.18 -18.06
CA TYR A 177 -5.11 -6.90 -17.30
C TYR A 177 -5.45 -8.40 -17.12
N GLU A 178 -6.76 -8.71 -17.02
CA GLU A 178 -7.28 -10.07 -16.87
C GLU A 178 -7.13 -10.92 -18.14
N ASP A 179 -6.86 -10.29 -19.28
CA ASP A 179 -6.70 -10.95 -20.60
C ASP A 179 -5.21 -11.18 -20.95
N LEU A 180 -4.30 -10.86 -20.03
CA LEU A 180 -2.85 -10.92 -20.24
C LEU A 180 -2.16 -11.94 -19.33
N ASP A 181 -1.15 -12.61 -19.91
CA ASP A 181 -0.13 -13.35 -19.17
C ASP A 181 1.16 -12.52 -19.15
N LEU A 182 1.63 -12.15 -17.96
CA LEU A 182 2.75 -11.24 -17.77
C LEU A 182 3.74 -11.79 -16.75
N VAL A 183 5.01 -11.50 -16.93
CA VAL A 183 6.02 -11.56 -15.87
C VAL A 183 6.39 -10.13 -15.51
N CYS A 184 6.02 -9.73 -14.28
CA CYS A 184 6.33 -8.41 -13.77
C CYS A 184 7.54 -8.47 -12.84
N CYS A 185 8.49 -7.55 -13.04
CA CYS A 185 9.66 -7.41 -12.20
C CYS A 185 9.67 -6.03 -11.53
N HIS A 186 9.65 -6.01 -10.20
CA HIS A 186 9.93 -4.83 -9.40
C HIS A 186 11.42 -4.82 -9.05
N MET A 187 12.12 -3.76 -9.45
CA MET A 187 13.54 -3.56 -9.14
C MET A 187 13.71 -2.25 -8.38
N GLY A 188 14.14 -2.36 -7.13
CA GLY A 188 14.36 -1.22 -6.23
C GLY A 188 15.30 -1.61 -5.08
N GLY A 189 15.09 -1.07 -3.91
CA GLY A 189 15.78 -1.50 -2.69
C GLY A 189 15.48 -2.96 -2.31
N GLY A 190 14.32 -3.49 -2.72
CA GLY A 190 14.00 -4.90 -2.80
C GLY A 190 13.73 -5.27 -4.26
N ILE A 191 13.89 -6.55 -4.60
CA ILE A 191 13.60 -7.09 -5.93
C ILE A 191 12.54 -8.18 -5.75
N SER A 192 11.54 -8.19 -6.61
CA SER A 192 10.59 -9.30 -6.68
C SER A 192 10.07 -9.47 -8.11
N LEU A 193 9.84 -10.72 -8.48
CA LEU A 193 9.22 -11.09 -9.75
C LEU A 193 7.92 -11.81 -9.45
N ALA A 194 6.90 -11.61 -10.28
CA ALA A 194 5.69 -12.41 -10.23
C ALA A 194 5.18 -12.74 -11.64
N ALA A 195 4.69 -13.97 -11.77
CA ALA A 195 3.95 -14.40 -12.93
C ALA A 195 2.47 -14.04 -12.71
N HIS A 196 1.93 -13.22 -13.60
CA HIS A 196 0.54 -12.79 -13.57
C HIS A 196 -0.24 -13.50 -14.68
N ARG A 197 -1.37 -14.07 -14.32
CA ARG A 197 -2.29 -14.73 -15.25
C ARG A 197 -3.73 -14.45 -14.83
N HIS A 198 -4.55 -14.02 -15.77
CA HIS A 198 -5.96 -13.69 -15.54
C HIS A 198 -6.19 -12.70 -14.38
N GLY A 199 -5.33 -11.68 -14.28
CA GLY A 199 -5.44 -10.63 -13.26
C GLY A 199 -4.95 -11.03 -11.86
N ARG A 200 -4.34 -12.21 -11.69
CA ARG A 200 -3.79 -12.73 -10.43
C ARG A 200 -2.29 -12.99 -10.53
N ALA A 201 -1.58 -12.86 -9.42
CA ALA A 201 -0.21 -13.34 -9.30
C ALA A 201 -0.23 -14.82 -8.93
N VAL A 202 0.01 -15.68 -9.94
CA VAL A 202 -0.06 -17.15 -9.77
C VAL A 202 1.24 -17.75 -9.22
N ASP A 203 2.33 -17.02 -9.31
CA ASP A 203 3.64 -17.33 -8.71
C ASP A 203 4.39 -16.04 -8.43
N ALA A 204 5.20 -16.01 -7.40
CA ALA A 204 6.04 -14.86 -7.07
C ALA A 204 7.33 -15.28 -6.38
N ASN A 205 8.38 -14.47 -6.54
CA ASN A 205 9.68 -14.70 -5.92
C ASN A 205 10.33 -13.36 -5.50
N ASN A 206 11.09 -13.36 -4.40
CA ASN A 206 11.78 -12.18 -3.85
C ASN A 206 13.08 -12.55 -3.14
#